data_6fbbdd90dae3c85b67d55bca6faa277c
#
_entry.id   6fbbdd90dae3c85b67d55bca6faa277c
#
_cell.length_a   1.000
_cell.length_b   1.000
_cell.length_c   1.000
_cell.angle_alpha   90.00
_cell.angle_beta   90.00
_cell.angle_gamma   90.00
#
_symmetry.space_group_name_H-M   'P 1'
#
loop_
_entity.id
_entity.type
_entity.pdbx_description
1 polymer ?
#
loop_
_entity_poly.entity_id
_entity_poly.type
_entity_poly.pdbx_seq_one_letter_code
_entity_poly.pdbx_strand_id
1 'polypeptide(L)'
;MLRLLALLFCLLALPAQARPLVAILADARGTETTDLIAPYAVLSESGAVEVKIVAASLAPVRLMPGLAWIRPQATYASLPREPDVVVVPFMMPAYDPARDAWLRERARRGARIVAICAGAETLARAGLLDGRAATTHWFELGRLAKAYPNVRWRRDQRWVTDGAITTTAGVTASIPASLALLRDLAGEPVMKATAARLGVPPPVQPHDGAAFRVGTDAVFSGLSGWANAWRGEKVAVRIADGFDELAFATALDAWSRTNRSEAFASSDAISRHGLEVIAPTKLPRAARTVEPRSGDPTTALNAIAAAYGKATARHVALTLEHPYWLVR
;
A
#
# COMPACT_ATOMS: atom_id res chain seq x y z
N MET A 1 -71.93 -9.87 -6.66
CA MET A 1 -70.84 -10.78 -6.19
C MET A 1 -69.56 -10.37 -6.84
N LEU A 2 -68.73 -9.55 -6.14
CA LEU A 2 -67.51 -9.00 -6.66
C LEU A 2 -66.33 -9.83 -6.09
N ARG A 3 -65.65 -10.58 -6.96
CA ARG A 3 -64.45 -11.38 -6.55
C ARG A 3 -63.22 -10.47 -6.59
N LEU A 4 -62.73 -10.11 -5.41
CA LEU A 4 -61.40 -9.46 -5.23
C LEU A 4 -60.32 -10.49 -5.51
N LEU A 5 -59.56 -10.32 -6.59
CA LEU A 5 -58.29 -11.02 -6.81
C LEU A 5 -57.22 -10.24 -6.06
N ALA A 6 -56.76 -10.78 -4.95
CA ALA A 6 -55.56 -10.31 -4.27
C ALA A 6 -54.32 -10.85 -5.01
N LEU A 7 -53.63 -9.99 -5.78
CA LEU A 7 -52.31 -10.29 -6.33
C LEU A 7 -51.26 -10.21 -5.19
N LEU A 8 -50.82 -11.38 -4.74
CA LEU A 8 -49.72 -11.53 -3.79
C LEU A 8 -48.41 -11.27 -4.56
N PHE A 9 -47.88 -10.06 -4.47
CA PHE A 9 -46.52 -9.73 -4.95
C PHE A 9 -45.53 -10.37 -3.99
N CYS A 10 -45.05 -11.59 -4.29
CA CYS A 10 -43.86 -12.14 -3.66
C CYS A 10 -42.64 -11.31 -4.11
N LEU A 11 -42.23 -10.34 -3.30
CA LEU A 11 -40.92 -9.74 -3.38
C LEU A 11 -39.89 -10.85 -3.11
N LEU A 12 -39.41 -11.48 -4.18
CA LEU A 12 -38.20 -12.30 -4.12
C LEU A 12 -37.06 -11.37 -3.71
N ALA A 13 -36.75 -11.34 -2.43
CA ALA A 13 -35.49 -10.72 -1.94
C ALA A 13 -34.33 -11.48 -2.59
N LEU A 14 -33.75 -10.92 -3.63
CA LEU A 14 -32.49 -11.42 -4.18
C LEU A 14 -31.47 -11.46 -3.02
N PRO A 15 -30.78 -12.60 -2.81
CA PRO A 15 -29.75 -12.66 -1.78
C PRO A 15 -28.76 -11.52 -2.02
N ALA A 16 -28.56 -10.68 -1.02
CA ALA A 16 -27.54 -9.64 -1.08
C ALA A 16 -26.20 -10.32 -1.39
N GLN A 17 -25.67 -10.09 -2.58
CA GLN A 17 -24.40 -10.68 -2.98
C GLN A 17 -23.33 -10.25 -1.97
N ALA A 18 -22.64 -11.21 -1.37
CA ALA A 18 -21.60 -10.92 -0.39
C ALA A 18 -20.54 -10.00 -1.04
N ARG A 19 -20.16 -8.95 -0.33
CA ARG A 19 -19.11 -8.03 -0.81
C ARG A 19 -17.84 -8.83 -1.08
N PRO A 20 -17.08 -8.53 -2.16
CA PRO A 20 -15.80 -9.16 -2.41
C PRO A 20 -14.88 -9.05 -1.19
N LEU A 21 -14.18 -10.13 -0.82
CA LEU A 21 -13.20 -10.17 0.26
C LEU A 21 -11.80 -9.91 -0.30
N VAL A 22 -11.15 -8.89 0.19
CA VAL A 22 -9.75 -8.56 -0.12
C VAL A 22 -8.88 -8.86 1.09
N ALA A 23 -7.93 -9.79 0.93
CA ALA A 23 -6.91 -10.10 1.93
C ALA A 23 -5.63 -9.33 1.59
N ILE A 24 -5.17 -8.45 2.47
CA ILE A 24 -3.89 -7.74 2.33
C ILE A 24 -2.88 -8.45 3.22
N LEU A 25 -1.82 -9.00 2.63
CA LEU A 25 -0.81 -9.73 3.38
C LEU A 25 0.06 -8.80 4.21
N ALA A 26 0.51 -9.31 5.37
CA ALA A 26 1.47 -8.63 6.22
C ALA A 26 2.43 -9.63 6.86
N ASP A 27 3.66 -9.20 7.13
CA ASP A 27 4.68 -9.98 7.83
C ASP A 27 5.12 -9.23 9.10
N ALA A 28 5.11 -9.93 10.24
CA ALA A 28 5.42 -9.34 11.55
C ALA A 28 6.85 -8.75 11.61
N ARG A 29 7.78 -9.30 10.82
CA ARG A 29 9.18 -8.82 10.76
C ARG A 29 9.31 -7.47 10.06
N GLY A 30 8.35 -7.12 9.21
CA GLY A 30 8.25 -5.81 8.58
C GLY A 30 7.44 -5.86 7.29
N THR A 31 6.54 -4.88 7.14
CA THR A 31 5.76 -4.66 5.92
C THR A 31 5.85 -3.19 5.55
N GLU A 32 6.02 -2.90 4.28
CA GLU A 32 6.10 -1.52 3.80
C GLU A 32 4.81 -0.78 4.10
N THR A 33 4.95 0.41 4.69
CA THR A 33 3.86 1.18 5.29
C THR A 33 2.77 1.54 4.29
N THR A 34 3.14 2.20 3.20
CA THR A 34 2.18 2.70 2.22
C THR A 34 1.66 1.58 1.33
N ASP A 35 2.49 0.57 1.00
CA ASP A 35 2.05 -0.61 0.22
C ASP A 35 0.94 -1.41 0.93
N LEU A 36 0.97 -1.42 2.27
CA LEU A 36 -0.02 -2.08 3.11
C LEU A 36 -1.26 -1.20 3.33
N ILE A 37 -1.03 0.04 3.79
CA ILE A 37 -2.11 0.89 4.31
C ILE A 37 -2.87 1.59 3.18
N ALA A 38 -2.24 1.95 2.06
CA ALA A 38 -2.96 2.62 0.98
C ALA A 38 -4.04 1.73 0.34
N PRO A 39 -3.79 0.45 -0.01
CA PRO A 39 -4.87 -0.43 -0.45
C PRO A 39 -5.95 -0.62 0.62
N TYR A 40 -5.56 -0.76 1.90
CA TYR A 40 -6.52 -0.86 3.00
C TYR A 40 -7.44 0.36 3.06
N ALA A 41 -6.88 1.56 3.06
CA ALA A 41 -7.61 2.81 3.14
C ALA A 41 -8.55 3.01 1.93
N VAL A 42 -8.02 2.86 0.70
CA VAL A 42 -8.79 3.06 -0.53
C VAL A 42 -9.96 2.09 -0.62
N LEU A 43 -9.73 0.82 -0.34
CA LEU A 43 -10.75 -0.21 -0.48
C LEU A 43 -11.78 -0.14 0.65
N SER A 44 -11.35 0.12 1.90
CA SER A 44 -12.27 0.28 3.04
C SER A 44 -13.15 1.51 2.91
N GLU A 45 -12.61 2.66 2.44
CA GLU A 45 -13.35 3.89 2.19
C GLU A 45 -14.53 3.67 1.21
N SER A 46 -14.41 2.71 0.30
CA SER A 46 -15.48 2.43 -0.67
C SER A 46 -16.75 1.90 -0.03
N GLY A 47 -16.65 1.16 1.08
CA GLY A 47 -17.72 0.39 1.68
C GLY A 47 -18.25 -0.77 0.80
N ALA A 48 -17.72 -0.91 -0.42
CA ALA A 48 -18.21 -1.89 -1.41
C ALA A 48 -17.51 -3.25 -1.32
N VAL A 49 -16.36 -3.32 -0.62
CA VAL A 49 -15.58 -4.54 -0.43
C VAL A 49 -15.32 -4.76 1.07
N GLU A 50 -15.09 -6.01 1.46
CA GLU A 50 -14.60 -6.37 2.77
C GLU A 50 -13.07 -6.46 2.71
N VAL A 51 -12.35 -5.78 3.61
CA VAL A 51 -10.89 -5.78 3.63
C VAL A 51 -10.39 -6.36 4.94
N LYS A 52 -9.41 -7.26 4.86
CA LYS A 52 -8.73 -7.82 6.04
C LYS A 52 -7.23 -7.77 5.84
N ILE A 53 -6.51 -7.26 6.83
CA ILE A 53 -5.06 -7.45 6.91
C ILE A 53 -4.80 -8.82 7.51
N VAL A 54 -4.00 -9.63 6.81
CA VAL A 54 -3.80 -11.05 7.08
C VAL A 54 -2.32 -11.35 7.27
N ALA A 55 -1.97 -12.03 8.33
CA ALA A 55 -0.60 -12.45 8.63
C ALA A 55 -0.54 -13.92 9.12
N ALA A 56 0.65 -14.42 9.39
CA ALA A 56 0.81 -15.77 9.96
C ALA A 56 0.22 -15.89 11.38
N SER A 57 0.18 -14.77 12.12
CA SER A 57 -0.38 -14.68 13.46
C SER A 57 -1.01 -13.32 13.70
N LEU A 58 -1.72 -13.12 14.81
CA LEU A 58 -2.27 -11.83 15.23
C LEU A 58 -1.26 -10.95 16.01
N ALA A 59 0.02 -11.33 16.05
CA ALA A 59 1.06 -10.49 16.62
C ALA A 59 1.19 -9.18 15.83
N PRO A 60 1.53 -8.06 16.50
CA PRO A 60 1.72 -6.79 15.83
C PRO A 60 2.73 -6.87 14.68
N VAL A 61 2.38 -6.29 13.54
CA VAL A 61 3.20 -6.20 12.34
C VAL A 61 3.91 -4.85 12.32
N ARG A 62 5.24 -4.87 12.19
CA ARG A 62 6.04 -3.66 12.06
C ARG A 62 5.79 -2.98 10.72
N LEU A 63 5.55 -1.69 10.73
CA LEU A 63 5.52 -0.84 9.54
C LEU A 63 6.94 -0.37 9.19
N MET A 64 7.28 -0.39 7.90
CA MET A 64 8.58 0.03 7.36
C MET A 64 8.39 1.00 6.19
N PRO A 65 9.19 2.09 6.12
CA PRO A 65 10.00 2.62 7.20
C PRO A 65 9.15 3.26 8.29
N GLY A 66 9.74 3.49 9.46
CA GLY A 66 9.10 4.16 10.59
C GLY A 66 8.99 3.29 11.83
N LEU A 67 8.49 3.89 12.91
CA LEU A 67 8.27 3.26 14.21
C LEU A 67 6.78 3.27 14.52
N ALA A 68 6.07 2.32 13.96
CA ALA A 68 4.68 2.01 14.27
C ALA A 68 4.43 0.53 13.95
N TRP A 69 3.40 -0.01 14.53
CA TRP A 69 2.92 -1.37 14.26
C TRP A 69 1.44 -1.33 13.99
N ILE A 70 0.93 -2.34 13.29
CA ILE A 70 -0.52 -2.58 13.15
C ILE A 70 -0.86 -3.96 13.67
N ARG A 71 -2.11 -4.14 14.11
CA ARG A 71 -2.63 -5.45 14.44
C ARG A 71 -3.31 -6.07 13.23
N PRO A 72 -2.88 -7.28 12.78
CA PRO A 72 -3.62 -8.02 11.76
C PRO A 72 -5.03 -8.35 12.22
N GLN A 73 -5.96 -8.39 11.28
CA GLN A 73 -7.39 -8.65 11.54
C GLN A 73 -7.76 -10.13 11.35
N ALA A 74 -6.88 -10.90 10.71
CA ALA A 74 -7.03 -12.34 10.53
C ALA A 74 -5.66 -13.02 10.34
N THR A 75 -5.64 -14.34 10.48
CA THR A 75 -4.52 -15.19 10.07
C THR A 75 -4.86 -15.89 8.75
N TYR A 76 -3.87 -16.54 8.13
CA TYR A 76 -4.09 -17.36 6.93
C TYR A 76 -5.15 -18.45 7.16
N ALA A 77 -5.27 -18.95 8.40
CA ALA A 77 -6.22 -20.00 8.76
C ALA A 77 -7.58 -19.47 9.25
N SER A 78 -7.66 -18.22 9.71
CA SER A 78 -8.87 -17.65 10.32
C SER A 78 -9.65 -16.71 9.41
N LEU A 79 -9.29 -16.63 8.12
CA LEU A 79 -10.12 -15.89 7.15
C LEU A 79 -11.52 -16.49 7.11
N PRO A 80 -12.58 -15.65 7.12
CA PRO A 80 -13.95 -16.13 7.21
C PRO A 80 -14.40 -16.92 5.97
N ARG A 81 -13.74 -16.71 4.83
CA ARG A 81 -13.95 -17.38 3.54
C ARG A 81 -12.76 -17.20 2.62
N GLU A 82 -12.77 -17.87 1.47
CA GLU A 82 -11.76 -17.66 0.43
C GLU A 82 -11.75 -16.19 -0.03
N PRO A 83 -10.58 -15.55 -0.11
CA PRO A 83 -10.49 -14.19 -0.61
C PRO A 83 -10.66 -14.15 -2.14
N ASP A 84 -11.43 -13.18 -2.62
CA ASP A 84 -11.56 -12.89 -4.04
C ASP A 84 -10.30 -12.22 -4.60
N VAL A 85 -9.59 -11.48 -3.74
CA VAL A 85 -8.34 -10.78 -4.06
C VAL A 85 -7.34 -10.96 -2.93
N VAL A 86 -6.07 -11.16 -3.29
CA VAL A 86 -4.94 -11.10 -2.35
C VAL A 86 -4.01 -9.97 -2.78
N VAL A 87 -3.81 -8.99 -1.91
CA VAL A 87 -2.84 -7.90 -2.08
C VAL A 87 -1.55 -8.29 -1.37
N VAL A 88 -0.43 -8.13 -2.07
CA VAL A 88 0.92 -8.51 -1.61
C VAL A 88 1.80 -7.27 -1.57
N PRO A 89 1.93 -6.58 -0.43
CA PRO A 89 2.88 -5.49 -0.22
C PRO A 89 4.33 -5.97 -0.29
N PHE A 90 5.28 -5.05 -0.29
CA PHE A 90 6.65 -5.40 0.05
C PHE A 90 6.75 -5.78 1.53
N MET A 91 7.33 -6.95 1.80
CA MET A 91 7.52 -7.52 3.14
C MET A 91 8.96 -7.97 3.36
N MET A 92 9.45 -7.85 4.59
CA MET A 92 10.77 -8.34 5.01
C MET A 92 10.63 -9.53 5.96
N PRO A 93 11.33 -10.63 5.71
CA PRO A 93 12.07 -10.89 4.47
C PRO A 93 11.10 -11.17 3.31
N ALA A 94 11.59 -10.91 2.11
CA ALA A 94 10.82 -11.27 0.92
C ALA A 94 10.53 -12.79 0.85
N TYR A 95 11.36 -13.63 1.45
CA TYR A 95 11.20 -15.09 1.46
C TYR A 95 10.48 -15.61 2.70
N ASP A 96 9.38 -16.33 2.47
CA ASP A 96 8.66 -17.11 3.48
C ASP A 96 7.93 -18.27 2.78
N PRO A 97 8.39 -19.53 2.98
CA PRO A 97 7.83 -20.69 2.26
C PRO A 97 6.34 -20.92 2.55
N ALA A 98 5.89 -20.67 3.78
CA ALA A 98 4.50 -20.89 4.17
C ALA A 98 3.57 -19.87 3.51
N ARG A 99 3.97 -18.59 3.53
CA ARG A 99 3.26 -17.51 2.81
C ARG A 99 3.22 -17.78 1.31
N ASP A 100 4.36 -18.17 0.71
CA ASP A 100 4.46 -18.42 -0.72
C ASP A 100 3.60 -19.64 -1.14
N ALA A 101 3.53 -20.68 -0.30
CA ALA A 101 2.66 -21.83 -0.54
C ALA A 101 1.16 -21.43 -0.44
N TRP A 102 0.80 -20.66 0.58
CA TRP A 102 -0.55 -20.15 0.74
C TRP A 102 -0.96 -19.28 -0.45
N LEU A 103 -0.08 -18.38 -0.90
CA LEU A 103 -0.33 -17.50 -2.05
C LEU A 103 -0.55 -18.29 -3.35
N ARG A 104 0.29 -19.30 -3.63
CA ARG A 104 0.07 -20.19 -4.78
C ARG A 104 -1.27 -20.90 -4.73
N GLU A 105 -1.67 -21.36 -3.54
CA GLU A 105 -2.96 -22.01 -3.35
C GLU A 105 -4.14 -21.05 -3.62
N ARG A 106 -4.07 -19.80 -3.12
CA ARG A 106 -5.12 -18.79 -3.43
C ARG A 106 -5.20 -18.51 -4.94
N ALA A 107 -4.05 -18.34 -5.60
CA ALA A 107 -4.00 -18.14 -7.06
C ALA A 107 -4.62 -19.35 -7.82
N ARG A 108 -4.33 -20.59 -7.42
CA ARG A 108 -4.92 -21.80 -8.01
C ARG A 108 -6.44 -21.88 -7.81
N ARG A 109 -6.94 -21.36 -6.71
CA ARG A 109 -8.39 -21.29 -6.39
C ARG A 109 -9.10 -20.14 -7.08
N GLY A 110 -8.39 -19.35 -7.90
CA GLY A 110 -8.98 -18.31 -8.72
C GLY A 110 -8.98 -16.91 -8.07
N ALA A 111 -8.33 -16.72 -6.92
CA ALA A 111 -8.15 -15.39 -6.37
C ALA A 111 -7.31 -14.52 -7.32
N ARG A 112 -7.69 -13.26 -7.50
CA ARG A 112 -6.85 -12.26 -8.16
C ARG A 112 -5.70 -11.90 -7.22
N ILE A 113 -4.49 -11.78 -7.76
CA ILE A 113 -3.30 -11.44 -6.98
C ILE A 113 -2.79 -10.07 -7.41
N VAL A 114 -2.62 -9.15 -6.45
CA VAL A 114 -2.15 -7.79 -6.71
C VAL A 114 -0.87 -7.55 -5.89
N ALA A 115 0.29 -7.49 -6.54
CA ALA A 115 1.53 -7.15 -5.86
C ALA A 115 1.79 -5.65 -5.97
N ILE A 116 2.07 -5.03 -4.85
CA ILE A 116 2.43 -3.62 -4.76
C ILE A 116 3.95 -3.50 -4.66
N CYS A 117 4.54 -2.58 -5.45
CA CYS A 117 5.95 -2.22 -5.36
C CYS A 117 6.88 -3.45 -5.48
N ALA A 118 7.84 -3.63 -4.56
CA ALA A 118 8.71 -4.79 -4.51
C ALA A 118 8.01 -6.08 -4.02
N GLY A 119 6.73 -6.05 -3.68
CA GLY A 119 5.90 -7.25 -3.50
C GLY A 119 5.87 -8.16 -4.72
N ALA A 120 6.17 -7.61 -5.92
CA ALA A 120 6.36 -8.38 -7.15
C ALA A 120 7.46 -9.46 -7.03
N GLU A 121 8.49 -9.25 -6.20
CA GLU A 121 9.52 -10.27 -5.95
C GLU A 121 8.94 -11.51 -5.27
N THR A 122 8.00 -11.34 -4.33
CA THR A 122 7.30 -12.48 -3.70
C THR A 122 6.56 -13.31 -4.75
N LEU A 123 5.89 -12.66 -5.72
CA LEU A 123 5.20 -13.37 -6.81
C LEU A 123 6.17 -14.05 -7.76
N ALA A 124 7.27 -13.37 -8.15
CA ALA A 124 8.29 -13.92 -9.04
C ALA A 124 8.90 -15.20 -8.44
N ARG A 125 9.28 -15.14 -7.15
CA ARG A 125 9.83 -16.29 -6.44
C ARG A 125 8.82 -17.41 -6.26
N ALA A 126 7.55 -17.10 -6.06
CA ALA A 126 6.48 -18.10 -6.02
C ALA A 126 6.19 -18.73 -7.38
N GLY A 127 6.88 -18.33 -8.48
CA GLY A 127 6.66 -18.80 -9.84
C GLY A 127 5.37 -18.28 -10.47
N LEU A 128 4.72 -17.29 -9.87
CA LEU A 128 3.44 -16.75 -10.34
C LEU A 128 3.61 -15.76 -11.49
N LEU A 129 4.82 -15.25 -11.75
CA LEU A 129 5.11 -14.30 -12.83
C LEU A 129 5.76 -14.93 -14.06
N ASP A 130 6.10 -16.23 -14.06
CA ASP A 130 6.76 -16.88 -15.18
C ASP A 130 5.94 -16.74 -16.47
N GLY A 131 6.59 -16.25 -17.53
CA GLY A 131 5.98 -15.99 -18.83
C GLY A 131 5.00 -14.80 -18.88
N ARG A 132 4.83 -14.05 -17.79
CA ARG A 132 3.88 -12.93 -17.69
C ARG A 132 4.57 -11.58 -17.86
N ALA A 133 3.78 -10.57 -18.22
CA ALA A 133 4.17 -9.18 -18.12
C ALA A 133 4.00 -8.71 -16.67
N ALA A 134 4.99 -7.97 -16.15
CA ALA A 134 4.97 -7.47 -14.79
C ALA A 134 5.74 -6.15 -14.67
N THR A 135 5.51 -5.42 -13.60
CA THR A 135 6.31 -4.27 -13.18
C THR A 135 6.66 -4.39 -11.70
N THR A 136 7.54 -3.52 -11.22
CA THR A 136 7.97 -3.44 -9.83
C THR A 136 8.52 -2.05 -9.57
N HIS A 137 8.89 -1.75 -8.34
CA HIS A 137 9.60 -0.52 -7.99
C HIS A 137 10.83 -0.31 -8.87
N TRP A 138 11.03 0.92 -9.37
CA TRP A 138 12.10 1.25 -10.33
C TRP A 138 13.49 0.77 -9.89
N PHE A 139 13.77 0.85 -8.58
CA PHE A 139 15.06 0.46 -8.01
C PHE A 139 15.31 -1.04 -8.09
N GLU A 140 14.27 -1.86 -7.91
CA GLU A 140 14.35 -3.32 -7.92
C GLU A 140 14.31 -3.91 -9.34
N LEU A 141 13.79 -3.17 -10.30
CA LEU A 141 13.49 -3.68 -11.63
C LEU A 141 14.73 -4.29 -12.32
N GLY A 142 15.89 -3.64 -12.22
CA GLY A 142 17.13 -4.15 -12.83
C GLY A 142 17.64 -5.45 -12.18
N ARG A 143 17.50 -5.57 -10.87
CA ARG A 143 17.87 -6.77 -10.10
C ARG A 143 16.91 -7.92 -10.42
N LEU A 144 15.61 -7.64 -10.37
CA LEU A 144 14.58 -8.65 -10.62
C LEU A 144 14.59 -9.14 -12.09
N ALA A 145 14.87 -8.26 -13.04
CA ALA A 145 15.01 -8.67 -14.45
C ALA A 145 16.15 -9.66 -14.67
N LYS A 146 17.24 -9.53 -13.92
CA LYS A 146 18.35 -10.51 -13.96
C LYS A 146 18.01 -11.81 -13.22
N ALA A 147 17.34 -11.70 -12.05
CA ALA A 147 17.01 -12.87 -11.23
C ALA A 147 15.87 -13.72 -11.82
N TYR A 148 14.93 -13.08 -12.53
CA TYR A 148 13.74 -13.71 -13.10
C TYR A 148 13.59 -13.37 -14.59
N PRO A 149 14.45 -13.93 -15.46
CA PRO A 149 14.51 -13.58 -16.89
C PRO A 149 13.28 -14.04 -17.69
N ASN A 150 12.49 -14.98 -17.16
CA ASN A 150 11.24 -15.43 -17.78
C ASN A 150 10.08 -14.44 -17.61
N VAL A 151 10.24 -13.39 -16.82
CA VAL A 151 9.23 -12.36 -16.61
C VAL A 151 9.46 -11.20 -17.59
N ARG A 152 8.40 -10.78 -18.28
CA ARG A 152 8.46 -9.62 -19.21
C ARG A 152 8.30 -8.32 -18.44
N TRP A 153 9.38 -7.83 -17.86
CA TRP A 153 9.38 -6.62 -17.03
C TRP A 153 9.09 -5.34 -17.84
N ARG A 154 8.16 -4.54 -17.33
CA ARG A 154 7.72 -3.26 -17.91
C ARG A 154 8.07 -2.13 -16.95
N ARG A 155 8.46 -0.94 -17.50
CA ARG A 155 8.74 0.24 -16.68
C ARG A 155 7.94 1.47 -17.10
N ASP A 156 7.09 1.30 -18.10
CA ASP A 156 6.28 2.35 -18.74
C ASP A 156 4.83 2.43 -18.20
N GLN A 157 4.52 1.63 -17.17
CA GLN A 157 3.18 1.54 -16.60
C GLN A 157 3.23 1.52 -15.07
N ARG A 158 2.31 2.25 -14.42
CA ARG A 158 2.16 2.23 -12.96
C ARG A 158 1.72 0.88 -12.43
N TRP A 159 0.92 0.16 -13.19
CA TRP A 159 0.56 -1.23 -12.94
C TRP A 159 0.42 -2.00 -14.25
N VAL A 160 0.73 -3.25 -14.19
CA VAL A 160 0.60 -4.22 -15.29
C VAL A 160 -0.32 -5.32 -14.83
N THR A 161 -1.36 -5.61 -15.60
CA THR A 161 -2.26 -6.75 -15.38
C THR A 161 -2.05 -7.76 -16.47
N ASP A 162 -1.74 -9.02 -16.10
CA ASP A 162 -1.60 -10.16 -17.00
C ASP A 162 -2.40 -11.34 -16.43
N GLY A 163 -3.59 -11.57 -17.00
CA GLY A 163 -4.56 -12.52 -16.48
C GLY A 163 -5.11 -12.08 -15.10
N ALA A 164 -5.05 -12.98 -14.13
CA ALA A 164 -5.51 -12.72 -12.77
C ALA A 164 -4.45 -12.04 -11.88
N ILE A 165 -3.29 -11.67 -12.43
CA ILE A 165 -2.19 -11.09 -11.67
C ILE A 165 -1.97 -9.64 -12.09
N THR A 166 -1.89 -8.75 -11.09
CA THR A 166 -1.52 -7.35 -11.26
C THR A 166 -0.27 -7.07 -10.44
N THR A 167 0.69 -6.36 -11.02
CA THR A 167 1.87 -5.85 -10.31
C THR A 167 1.96 -4.35 -10.49
N THR A 168 2.48 -3.62 -9.50
CA THR A 168 2.58 -2.16 -9.56
C THR A 168 4.03 -1.68 -9.52
N ALA A 169 4.28 -0.49 -10.04
CA ALA A 169 5.48 0.29 -9.82
C ALA A 169 5.61 0.68 -8.33
N GLY A 170 6.42 1.67 -7.99
CA GLY A 170 6.75 2.02 -6.61
C GLY A 170 5.58 2.48 -5.75
N VAL A 171 5.94 2.88 -4.56
CA VAL A 171 5.03 3.15 -3.43
C VAL A 171 3.81 3.98 -3.80
N THR A 172 3.99 5.08 -4.55
CA THR A 172 2.88 5.97 -4.94
C THR A 172 1.94 5.37 -5.99
N ALA A 173 2.30 4.26 -6.62
CA ALA A 173 1.41 3.52 -7.51
C ALA A 173 0.32 2.74 -6.75
N SER A 174 0.48 2.52 -5.42
CA SER A 174 -0.48 1.77 -4.60
C SER A 174 -1.88 2.39 -4.62
N ILE A 175 -1.99 3.72 -4.54
CA ILE A 175 -3.28 4.43 -4.56
C ILE A 175 -4.02 4.26 -5.90
N PRO A 176 -3.45 4.65 -7.06
CA PRO A 176 -4.14 4.52 -8.33
C PRO A 176 -4.39 3.05 -8.72
N ALA A 177 -3.52 2.12 -8.35
CA ALA A 177 -3.75 0.70 -8.60
C ALA A 177 -4.91 0.15 -7.74
N SER A 178 -5.03 0.59 -6.47
CA SER A 178 -6.16 0.23 -5.61
C SER A 178 -7.48 0.81 -6.11
N LEU A 179 -7.48 2.03 -6.66
CA LEU A 179 -8.66 2.60 -7.30
C LEU A 179 -9.03 1.84 -8.59
N ALA A 180 -8.03 1.43 -9.40
CA ALA A 180 -8.27 0.61 -10.57
C ALA A 180 -8.85 -0.77 -10.19
N LEU A 181 -8.32 -1.40 -9.13
CA LEU A 181 -8.88 -2.63 -8.57
C LEU A 181 -10.32 -2.41 -8.08
N LEU A 182 -10.59 -1.31 -7.37
CA LEU A 182 -11.94 -0.99 -6.90
C LEU A 182 -12.92 -0.80 -8.06
N ARG A 183 -12.49 -0.13 -9.14
CA ARG A 183 -13.29 0.00 -10.37
C ARG A 183 -13.69 -1.38 -10.91
N ASP A 184 -12.75 -2.32 -10.94
CA ASP A 184 -12.99 -3.67 -11.45
C ASP A 184 -13.89 -4.50 -10.52
N LEU A 185 -13.88 -4.25 -9.20
CA LEU A 185 -14.68 -4.97 -8.22
C LEU A 185 -16.08 -4.38 -8.00
N ALA A 186 -16.21 -3.06 -8.08
CA ALA A 186 -17.41 -2.34 -7.66
C ALA A 186 -17.92 -1.31 -8.69
N GLY A 187 -17.24 -1.18 -9.81
CA GLY A 187 -17.62 -0.28 -10.90
C GLY A 187 -17.08 1.14 -10.79
N GLU A 188 -17.09 1.83 -11.91
CA GLU A 188 -16.52 3.18 -12.04
C GLU A 188 -17.18 4.24 -11.14
N PRO A 189 -18.51 4.25 -10.94
CA PRO A 189 -19.14 5.22 -10.04
C PRO A 189 -18.63 5.13 -8.61
N VAL A 190 -18.47 3.91 -8.07
CA VAL A 190 -17.94 3.69 -6.71
C VAL A 190 -16.50 4.14 -6.63
N MET A 191 -15.68 3.81 -7.61
CA MET A 191 -14.27 4.25 -7.69
C MET A 191 -14.17 5.78 -7.70
N LYS A 192 -14.93 6.47 -8.55
CA LYS A 192 -14.91 7.94 -8.63
C LYS A 192 -15.34 8.60 -7.32
N ALA A 193 -16.41 8.11 -6.70
CA ALA A 193 -16.88 8.61 -5.42
C ALA A 193 -15.84 8.41 -4.31
N THR A 194 -15.16 7.26 -4.29
CA THR A 194 -14.09 6.96 -3.33
C THR A 194 -12.88 7.86 -3.54
N ALA A 195 -12.42 8.04 -4.79
CA ALA A 195 -11.32 8.94 -5.11
C ALA A 195 -11.62 10.38 -4.66
N ALA A 196 -12.84 10.86 -4.88
CA ALA A 196 -13.28 12.19 -4.45
C ALA A 196 -13.27 12.35 -2.92
N ARG A 197 -13.77 11.34 -2.16
CA ARG A 197 -13.74 11.38 -0.68
C ARG A 197 -12.33 11.37 -0.12
N LEU A 198 -11.42 10.63 -0.75
CA LEU A 198 -10.01 10.59 -0.37
C LEU A 198 -9.20 11.81 -0.84
N GLY A 199 -9.78 12.66 -1.69
CA GLY A 199 -9.08 13.82 -2.26
C GLY A 199 -7.92 13.43 -3.18
N VAL A 200 -8.01 12.27 -3.85
CA VAL A 200 -6.98 11.77 -4.76
C VAL A 200 -7.48 11.75 -6.21
N PRO A 201 -6.58 11.91 -7.20
CA PRO A 201 -6.99 11.91 -8.60
C PRO A 201 -7.46 10.52 -9.06
N PRO A 202 -8.28 10.44 -10.11
CA PRO A 202 -8.60 9.18 -10.78
C PRO A 202 -7.33 8.43 -11.23
N PRO A 203 -7.37 7.10 -11.32
CA PRO A 203 -6.20 6.30 -11.66
C PRO A 203 -5.73 6.53 -13.08
N VAL A 204 -4.42 6.78 -13.26
CA VAL A 204 -3.73 6.93 -14.55
C VAL A 204 -2.63 5.89 -14.65
N GLN A 205 -2.69 5.06 -15.69
CA GLN A 205 -1.77 3.93 -15.88
C GLN A 205 -0.41 4.30 -16.49
N PRO A 206 -0.31 5.19 -17.51
CA PRO A 206 0.98 5.55 -18.08
C PRO A 206 1.94 6.10 -17.04
N HIS A 207 3.21 5.66 -17.11
CA HIS A 207 4.26 5.98 -16.15
C HIS A 207 5.62 6.06 -16.84
N ASP A 208 6.36 7.12 -16.60
CA ASP A 208 7.75 7.22 -17.03
C ASP A 208 8.71 6.71 -15.95
N GLY A 209 8.75 5.38 -15.76
CA GLY A 209 9.67 4.77 -14.81
C GLY A 209 11.15 4.95 -15.17
N ALA A 210 11.48 5.33 -16.42
CA ALA A 210 12.84 5.63 -16.81
C ALA A 210 13.35 6.98 -16.26
N ALA A 211 12.44 7.88 -15.92
CA ALA A 211 12.77 9.14 -15.25
C ALA A 211 13.30 8.94 -13.82
N PHE A 212 12.95 7.81 -13.17
CA PHE A 212 13.43 7.47 -11.84
C PHE A 212 14.75 6.71 -11.94
N ARG A 213 15.82 7.38 -11.56
CA ARG A 213 17.20 6.83 -11.60
C ARG A 213 18.07 7.49 -10.53
N VAL A 214 19.05 6.76 -10.06
CA VAL A 214 20.07 7.32 -9.15
C VAL A 214 20.93 8.30 -9.93
N GLY A 215 20.74 9.59 -9.66
CA GLY A 215 21.62 10.66 -10.16
C GLY A 215 22.69 11.03 -9.13
N THR A 216 23.61 11.90 -9.52
CA THR A 216 24.66 12.44 -8.60
C THR A 216 24.06 13.07 -7.35
N ASP A 217 22.92 13.75 -7.47
CA ASP A 217 22.21 14.41 -6.35
C ASP A 217 21.66 13.36 -5.36
N ALA A 218 21.20 12.21 -5.84
CA ALA A 218 20.70 11.12 -5.00
C ALA A 218 21.83 10.42 -4.25
N VAL A 219 23.02 10.28 -4.87
CA VAL A 219 24.22 9.74 -4.22
C VAL A 219 24.69 10.69 -3.11
N PHE A 220 24.72 11.99 -3.37
CA PHE A 220 25.12 12.99 -2.35
C PHE A 220 24.12 13.05 -1.19
N SER A 221 22.82 12.99 -1.45
CA SER A 221 21.80 12.98 -0.39
C SER A 221 21.82 11.67 0.41
N GLY A 222 22.08 10.53 -0.25
CA GLY A 222 22.23 9.23 0.41
C GLY A 222 23.46 9.18 1.33
N LEU A 223 24.63 9.65 0.85
CA LEU A 223 25.87 9.70 1.64
C LEU A 223 25.76 10.68 2.83
N SER A 224 25.18 11.87 2.62
CA SER A 224 24.98 12.84 3.70
C SER A 224 23.94 12.34 4.72
N GLY A 225 22.93 11.59 4.28
CA GLY A 225 21.93 10.96 5.15
C GLY A 225 22.54 9.85 5.99
N TRP A 226 23.35 8.98 5.39
CA TRP A 226 24.03 7.92 6.12
C TRP A 226 24.98 8.48 7.19
N ALA A 227 25.74 9.52 6.87
CA ALA A 227 26.61 10.22 7.82
C ALA A 227 25.85 10.90 8.98
N ASN A 228 24.57 11.22 8.80
CA ASN A 228 23.70 11.85 9.79
C ASN A 228 22.67 10.89 10.44
N ALA A 229 22.62 9.62 10.04
CA ALA A 229 21.65 8.64 10.55
C ALA A 229 21.70 8.46 12.08
N TRP A 230 22.85 8.64 12.69
CA TRP A 230 23.04 8.59 14.16
C TRP A 230 22.40 9.78 14.89
N ARG A 231 22.13 10.88 14.20
CA ARG A 231 21.59 12.12 14.74
C ARG A 231 20.20 12.41 14.21
N GLY A 232 19.55 11.41 13.57
CA GLY A 232 18.25 11.58 12.97
C GLY A 232 17.22 12.12 13.96
N GLU A 233 16.50 13.16 13.56
CA GLU A 233 15.38 13.70 14.34
C GLU A 233 14.29 12.63 14.50
N LYS A 234 13.64 12.61 15.66
CA LYS A 234 12.43 11.83 15.86
C LYS A 234 11.22 12.70 15.54
N VAL A 235 10.38 12.25 14.62
CA VAL A 235 9.20 12.98 14.13
C VAL A 235 7.95 12.25 14.58
N ALA A 236 7.18 12.85 15.49
CA ALA A 236 5.90 12.31 15.90
C ALA A 236 4.85 12.58 14.83
N VAL A 237 4.25 11.54 14.28
CA VAL A 237 3.04 11.63 13.44
C VAL A 237 1.84 11.54 14.37
N ARG A 238 1.11 12.66 14.51
CA ARG A 238 -0.02 12.73 15.44
C ARG A 238 -1.20 11.95 14.93
N ILE A 239 -1.68 11.02 15.75
CA ILE A 239 -2.92 10.28 15.50
C ILE A 239 -3.76 10.22 16.78
N ALA A 240 -5.05 10.05 16.61
CA ALA A 240 -6.05 9.76 17.62
C ALA A 240 -7.13 8.88 16.99
N ASP A 241 -8.03 8.33 17.77
CA ASP A 241 -9.12 7.50 17.25
C ASP A 241 -9.91 8.23 16.15
N GLY A 242 -10.22 7.48 15.09
CA GLY A 242 -10.85 8.02 13.89
C GLY A 242 -9.89 8.66 12.88
N PHE A 243 -8.57 8.52 13.05
CA PHE A 243 -7.59 9.09 12.12
C PHE A 243 -7.75 8.55 10.68
N ASP A 244 -7.25 9.34 9.72
CA ASP A 244 -7.19 8.97 8.30
C ASP A 244 -5.96 8.08 8.05
N GLU A 245 -6.19 6.83 7.64
CA GLU A 245 -5.14 5.83 7.40
C GLU A 245 -4.18 6.25 6.30
N LEU A 246 -4.73 6.80 5.20
CA LEU A 246 -3.93 7.16 4.04
C LEU A 246 -3.03 8.35 4.35
N ALA A 247 -3.56 9.36 5.04
CA ALA A 247 -2.79 10.50 5.49
C ALA A 247 -1.71 10.09 6.51
N PHE A 248 -2.02 9.18 7.43
CA PHE A 248 -1.07 8.63 8.38
C PHE A 248 0.07 7.89 7.67
N ALA A 249 -0.27 6.95 6.77
CA ALA A 249 0.73 6.15 6.05
C ALA A 249 1.69 7.05 5.25
N THR A 250 1.13 8.01 4.51
CA THR A 250 1.90 8.97 3.71
C THR A 250 2.86 9.80 4.57
N ALA A 251 2.40 10.27 5.73
CA ALA A 251 3.26 11.04 6.64
C ALA A 251 4.35 10.17 7.27
N LEU A 252 3.99 9.00 7.84
CA LEU A 252 4.93 8.10 8.49
C LEU A 252 6.04 7.67 7.52
N ASP A 253 5.66 7.27 6.32
CA ASP A 253 6.57 6.78 5.29
C ASP A 253 7.48 7.89 4.77
N ALA A 254 6.92 9.02 4.30
CA ALA A 254 7.72 10.10 3.73
C ALA A 254 8.74 10.68 4.71
N TRP A 255 8.34 10.95 5.96
CA TRP A 255 9.25 11.48 6.97
C TRP A 255 10.32 10.49 7.40
N SER A 256 10.07 9.18 7.29
CA SER A 256 11.06 8.14 7.59
C SER A 256 12.05 7.87 6.44
N ARG A 257 11.79 8.37 5.23
CA ARG A 257 12.68 8.23 4.06
C ARG A 257 13.66 9.38 3.88
N THR A 258 13.65 10.37 4.76
CA THR A 258 14.48 11.58 4.63
C THR A 258 15.97 11.33 4.82
N ASN A 259 16.37 10.18 5.37
CA ASN A 259 17.71 9.91 5.91
C ASN A 259 18.15 10.91 7.00
N ARG A 260 17.24 11.77 7.47
CA ARG A 260 17.45 12.79 8.51
C ARG A 260 16.51 12.64 9.68
N SER A 261 15.43 11.89 9.50
CA SER A 261 14.42 11.66 10.53
C SER A 261 13.89 10.23 10.46
N GLU A 262 13.40 9.79 11.59
CA GLU A 262 12.60 8.58 11.74
C GLU A 262 11.26 8.97 12.34
N ALA A 263 10.19 8.72 11.60
CA ALA A 263 8.84 9.03 12.06
C ALA A 263 8.26 7.91 12.91
N PHE A 264 7.40 8.25 13.85
CA PHE A 264 6.73 7.31 14.71
C PHE A 264 5.27 7.71 14.99
N ALA A 265 4.40 6.74 15.27
CA ALA A 265 3.04 7.01 15.72
C ALA A 265 3.05 7.63 17.12
N SER A 266 2.35 8.75 17.33
CA SER A 266 2.37 9.49 18.60
C SER A 266 1.63 8.79 19.74
N SER A 267 0.73 7.87 19.42
CA SER A 267 -0.11 7.11 20.35
C SER A 267 -0.65 5.85 19.69
N ASP A 268 -1.13 4.92 20.49
CA ASP A 268 -2.04 3.89 20.00
C ASP A 268 -3.34 4.57 19.57
N ALA A 269 -3.94 4.10 18.47
CA ALA A 269 -5.19 4.61 17.98
C ALA A 269 -5.87 3.63 17.02
N ILE A 270 -7.19 3.72 16.91
CA ILE A 270 -8.00 2.99 15.94
C ILE A 270 -8.43 3.96 14.84
N SER A 271 -8.17 3.62 13.58
CA SER A 271 -8.54 4.45 12.45
C SER A 271 -10.05 4.48 12.19
N ARG A 272 -10.50 5.35 11.31
CA ARG A 272 -11.93 5.43 10.92
C ARG A 272 -12.48 4.14 10.30
N HIS A 273 -11.64 3.28 9.73
CA HIS A 273 -12.05 1.98 9.18
C HIS A 273 -11.62 0.78 10.05
N GLY A 274 -11.22 1.03 11.31
CA GLY A 274 -10.93 -0.02 12.29
C GLY A 274 -9.53 -0.61 12.19
N LEU A 275 -8.56 0.08 11.57
CA LEU A 275 -7.15 -0.30 11.63
C LEU A 275 -6.57 0.12 12.98
N GLU A 276 -6.14 -0.85 13.78
CA GLU A 276 -5.43 -0.62 15.04
C GLU A 276 -3.96 -0.33 14.76
N VAL A 277 -3.51 0.90 15.06
CA VAL A 277 -2.10 1.30 15.05
C VAL A 277 -1.58 1.31 16.47
N ILE A 278 -0.39 0.75 16.64
CA ILE A 278 0.31 0.64 17.93
C ILE A 278 1.58 1.50 17.84
N ALA A 279 1.71 2.41 18.78
CA ALA A 279 2.88 3.27 18.93
C ALA A 279 4.07 2.51 19.57
N PRO A 280 5.30 3.06 19.51
CA PRO A 280 6.43 2.51 20.27
C PRO A 280 6.13 2.45 21.76
N THR A 281 6.42 1.33 22.42
CA THR A 281 6.21 1.13 23.87
C THR A 281 6.87 2.24 24.71
N LYS A 282 8.04 2.74 24.25
CA LYS A 282 8.68 3.93 24.80
C LYS A 282 8.71 4.98 23.71
N LEU A 283 7.87 5.99 23.85
CA LEU A 283 7.82 7.10 22.88
C LEU A 283 9.16 7.84 22.84
N PRO A 284 9.75 8.01 21.64
CA PRO A 284 10.95 8.84 21.51
C PRO A 284 10.63 10.31 21.84
N ARG A 285 11.63 11.05 22.32
CA ARG A 285 11.51 12.50 22.42
C ARG A 285 11.43 13.09 21.01
N ALA A 286 10.26 13.60 20.65
CA ALA A 286 10.05 14.21 19.34
C ALA A 286 10.78 15.55 19.24
N ALA A 287 11.57 15.74 18.18
CA ALA A 287 12.09 17.03 17.79
C ALA A 287 11.04 17.84 17.01
N ARG A 288 10.10 17.15 16.40
CA ARG A 288 9.03 17.69 15.56
C ARG A 288 7.75 16.84 15.70
N THR A 289 6.61 17.51 15.61
CA THR A 289 5.31 16.85 15.47
C THR A 289 4.68 17.26 14.15
N VAL A 290 4.13 16.30 13.41
CA VAL A 290 3.43 16.54 12.16
C VAL A 290 2.00 16.04 12.25
N GLU A 291 1.09 16.83 11.65
CA GLU A 291 -0.31 16.46 11.51
C GLU A 291 -0.49 15.80 10.14
N PRO A 292 -0.92 14.54 10.06
CA PRO A 292 -1.24 13.91 8.78
C PRO A 292 -2.53 14.53 8.21
N ARG A 293 -2.40 15.27 7.10
CA ARG A 293 -3.52 16.06 6.55
C ARG A 293 -4.05 15.58 5.23
N SER A 294 -3.28 14.76 4.51
CA SER A 294 -3.62 14.34 3.17
C SER A 294 -2.94 13.02 2.82
N GLY A 295 -3.66 12.18 2.09
CA GLY A 295 -3.10 11.01 1.42
C GLY A 295 -2.24 11.35 0.19
N ASP A 296 -2.23 12.60 -0.29
CA ASP A 296 -1.32 13.04 -1.34
C ASP A 296 0.09 13.26 -0.78
N PRO A 297 1.09 12.50 -1.25
CA PRO A 297 2.48 12.64 -0.83
C PRO A 297 3.05 14.06 -1.02
N THR A 298 2.53 14.85 -1.94
CA THR A 298 2.97 16.23 -2.20
C THR A 298 2.91 17.09 -0.94
N THR A 299 1.91 16.89 -0.10
CA THR A 299 1.76 17.62 1.17
C THR A 299 2.93 17.33 2.11
N ALA A 300 3.29 16.06 2.29
CA ALA A 300 4.43 15.67 3.12
C ALA A 300 5.76 16.13 2.51
N LEU A 301 5.93 16.02 1.19
CA LEU A 301 7.13 16.45 0.48
C LEU A 301 7.37 17.95 0.61
N ASN A 302 6.33 18.78 0.52
CA ASN A 302 6.43 20.23 0.74
C ASN A 302 6.84 20.55 2.19
N ALA A 303 6.30 19.86 3.18
CA ALA A 303 6.68 20.02 4.57
C ALA A 303 8.14 19.60 4.83
N ILE A 304 8.59 18.50 4.20
CA ILE A 304 9.98 18.04 4.22
C ILE A 304 10.92 19.06 3.54
N ALA A 305 10.51 19.64 2.40
CA ALA A 305 11.26 20.67 1.71
C ALA A 305 11.47 21.92 2.60
N ALA A 306 10.42 22.34 3.32
CA ALA A 306 10.50 23.44 4.27
C ALA A 306 11.40 23.13 5.48
N ALA A 307 11.40 21.88 5.96
CA ALA A 307 12.18 21.46 7.13
C ALA A 307 13.66 21.16 6.81
N TYR A 308 13.92 20.48 5.69
CA TYR A 308 15.23 19.89 5.36
C TYR A 308 15.76 20.31 3.99
N GLY A 309 15.05 21.16 3.26
CA GLY A 309 15.41 21.63 1.93
C GLY A 309 14.89 20.77 0.79
N LYS A 310 14.80 21.37 -0.41
CA LYS A 310 14.27 20.75 -1.64
C LYS A 310 15.01 19.45 -2.02
N ALA A 311 16.33 19.39 -1.82
CA ALA A 311 17.13 18.19 -2.14
C ALA A 311 16.65 16.96 -1.35
N THR A 312 16.35 17.13 -0.05
CA THR A 312 15.80 16.04 0.79
C THR A 312 14.41 15.62 0.32
N ALA A 313 13.53 16.57 0.02
CA ALA A 313 12.20 16.26 -0.49
C ALA A 313 12.24 15.53 -1.84
N ARG A 314 13.15 15.93 -2.75
CA ARG A 314 13.37 15.23 -4.02
C ARG A 314 13.90 13.81 -3.80
N HIS A 315 14.83 13.61 -2.84
CA HIS A 315 15.29 12.26 -2.49
C HIS A 315 14.13 11.38 -2.01
N VAL A 316 13.29 11.88 -1.11
CA VAL A 316 12.09 11.16 -0.65
C VAL A 316 11.17 10.84 -1.82
N ALA A 317 10.89 11.82 -2.68
CA ALA A 317 10.04 11.63 -3.86
C ALA A 317 10.61 10.55 -4.81
N LEU A 318 11.93 10.49 -5.00
CA LEU A 318 12.60 9.45 -5.76
C LEU A 318 12.34 8.06 -5.17
N THR A 319 12.49 7.91 -3.84
CA THR A 319 12.27 6.63 -3.14
C THR A 319 10.81 6.22 -3.10
N LEU A 320 9.87 7.16 -3.16
CA LEU A 320 8.44 6.93 -3.27
C LEU A 320 7.99 6.67 -4.72
N GLU A 321 8.87 6.89 -5.70
CA GLU A 321 8.53 6.92 -7.13
C GLU A 321 7.42 7.94 -7.46
N HIS A 322 7.59 9.17 -6.92
CA HIS A 322 6.63 10.26 -7.04
C HIS A 322 7.10 11.34 -8.03
N PRO A 323 6.23 11.89 -8.91
CA PRO A 323 6.60 12.89 -9.91
C PRO A 323 7.24 14.17 -9.36
N TYR A 324 7.08 14.50 -8.10
CA TYR A 324 7.77 15.60 -7.42
C TYR A 324 9.30 15.56 -7.61
N TRP A 325 9.86 14.37 -7.80
CA TRP A 325 11.27 14.18 -8.16
C TRP A 325 11.67 14.94 -9.43
N LEU A 326 10.74 15.07 -10.39
CA LEU A 326 10.96 15.69 -11.70
C LEU A 326 10.88 17.23 -11.66
N VAL A 327 10.37 17.81 -10.57
CA VAL A 327 10.27 19.27 -10.41
C VAL A 327 11.65 19.83 -10.05
N ARG A 328 12.18 20.72 -10.89
CA ARG A 328 13.51 21.37 -10.71
C ARG A 328 13.47 22.52 -9.71
#